data_626ce5f2c598b363f3bc8ccc9589db95
#
_entry.id   626ce5f2c598b363f3bc8ccc9589db95
#
_cell.length_a   1.000
_cell.length_b   1.000
_cell.length_c   1.000
_cell.angle_alpha   90.00
_cell.angle_beta   90.00
_cell.angle_gamma   90.00
#
_symmetry.space_group_name_H-M   'P 1'
#
loop_
_entity.id
_entity.type
_entity.pdbx_description
1 polymer ?
#
loop_
_entity_poly.entity_id
_entity_poly.type
_entity_poly.pdbx_seq_one_letter_code
_entity_poly.pdbx_strand_id
1 'polypeptide(L)'
;MWYNKVKSKRGAALTLIFDLDGTLYQTGTSFYSVLKQAAEEFGQPVPQKPTVLQQIGKTSDAIISFLFPHLAGQEEFKQRLRELEHGAIQTDRLYPGIPQLLRNLSQQGHQLCICSNGSIEYIRLVLDKTGIHPYFDFLISTKQFSSKTAAIQKIIERYGGNCIVIGDTAFDFKAATKNHIPSVAATYGYGSRDASLATFPAADTAEIEKQIFLCQLYQRLWEDMQNKNARIAGINGVDTSGKTTFAANFARYLSAKGISCQVLHLDDYHNPSHIRATGDDEIGAYYQHAFDIPRLLEEVIIPLKRNGFLHKTVYCLNLDTDRYENERHYRIDNGTIVLLEGVLLFREPLVEYLDYRIFLEIGFDEVLRRAAIRDVPKYGYSFLEKYKQKYIPVQQKYIAEWKPAEQADAVLQNKDFLHPALMLKVKTAAD
;
A
#
# COMPACT_ATOMS: atom_id res chain seq x y z
N MET A 1 -16.62 16.75 23.58
CA MET A 1 -16.87 15.39 24.12
C MET A 1 -17.74 14.60 23.16
N TRP A 2 -17.28 14.37 21.90
CA TRP A 2 -18.10 13.82 20.81
C TRP A 2 -17.31 12.83 19.93
N TYR A 3 -16.44 12.05 20.55
CA TYR A 3 -15.90 10.86 19.86
C TYR A 3 -16.53 9.65 20.55
N ASN A 4 -17.58 9.11 19.96
CA ASN A 4 -17.90 7.72 20.22
C ASN A 4 -16.69 6.93 19.81
N LYS A 5 -15.90 6.42 20.81
CA LYS A 5 -15.01 5.31 20.61
C LYS A 5 -15.84 4.20 20.00
N VAL A 6 -15.91 4.16 18.68
CA VAL A 6 -16.22 2.91 18.00
C VAL A 6 -15.03 2.02 18.33
N LYS A 7 -15.10 1.35 19.51
CA LYS A 7 -14.34 0.13 19.74
C LYS A 7 -14.52 -0.65 18.46
N SER A 8 -13.45 -0.89 17.74
CA SER A 8 -13.38 -1.47 16.42
C SER A 8 -14.56 -2.42 16.19
N LYS A 9 -15.63 -1.97 15.55
CA LYS A 9 -16.37 -2.92 14.72
C LYS A 9 -15.29 -3.40 13.76
N ARG A 10 -14.95 -4.70 13.84
CA ARG A 10 -14.00 -5.39 12.96
C ARG A 10 -14.18 -4.78 11.59
N GLY A 11 -13.09 -4.27 10.97
CA GLY A 11 -13.17 -3.68 9.64
C GLY A 11 -13.91 -4.64 8.71
N ALA A 12 -14.53 -4.15 7.65
CA ALA A 12 -15.23 -5.02 6.70
C ALA A 12 -14.31 -6.19 6.32
N ALA A 13 -14.85 -7.40 6.36
CA ALA A 13 -14.10 -8.59 6.01
C ALA A 13 -13.56 -8.45 4.59
N LEU A 14 -12.28 -8.73 4.38
CA LEU A 14 -11.63 -8.75 3.07
C LEU A 14 -11.57 -10.19 2.56
N THR A 15 -11.51 -10.34 1.24
CA THR A 15 -11.12 -11.59 0.60
C THR A 15 -9.63 -11.52 0.24
N LEU A 16 -8.83 -12.37 0.86
CA LEU A 16 -7.38 -12.41 0.71
C LEU A 16 -7.02 -13.56 -0.23
N ILE A 17 -6.47 -13.23 -1.38
CA ILE A 17 -6.16 -14.17 -2.46
C ILE A 17 -4.66 -14.42 -2.43
N PHE A 18 -4.27 -15.57 -1.91
CA PHE A 18 -2.86 -15.97 -1.81
C PHE A 18 -2.43 -16.77 -3.04
N ASP A 19 -1.26 -16.45 -3.56
CA ASP A 19 -0.48 -17.42 -4.33
C ASP A 19 0.09 -18.49 -3.39
N LEU A 20 0.53 -19.61 -3.94
CA LEU A 20 1.06 -20.74 -3.15
C LEU A 20 2.59 -20.78 -3.18
N ASP A 21 3.14 -20.96 -4.40
CA ASP A 21 4.56 -21.25 -4.62
C ASP A 21 5.42 -19.96 -4.55
N GLY A 22 6.28 -19.84 -3.55
CA GLY A 22 7.05 -18.61 -3.31
C GLY A 22 6.36 -17.61 -2.38
N THR A 23 5.09 -17.82 -2.07
CA THR A 23 4.32 -16.97 -1.16
C THR A 23 4.04 -17.66 0.16
N LEU A 24 3.45 -18.84 0.15
CA LEU A 24 3.17 -19.65 1.33
C LEU A 24 4.17 -20.79 1.49
N TYR A 25 4.54 -21.42 0.38
CA TYR A 25 5.34 -22.66 0.33
C TYR A 25 6.65 -22.46 -0.43
N GLN A 26 7.75 -23.00 0.13
CA GLN A 26 9.12 -22.91 -0.39
C GLN A 26 9.38 -24.00 -1.46
N THR A 27 8.66 -23.96 -2.56
CA THR A 27 8.74 -24.91 -3.68
C THR A 27 10.16 -25.11 -4.22
N GLY A 28 10.95 -24.04 -4.28
CA GLY A 28 12.31 -24.07 -4.83
C GLY A 28 13.27 -25.00 -4.11
N THR A 29 12.97 -25.43 -2.89
CA THR A 29 13.81 -26.36 -2.13
C THR A 29 13.85 -27.76 -2.74
N SER A 30 12.76 -28.21 -3.36
CA SER A 30 12.61 -29.52 -4.00
C SER A 30 12.49 -29.45 -5.52
N PHE A 31 12.06 -28.32 -6.06
CA PHE A 31 11.71 -28.18 -7.49
C PHE A 31 12.87 -28.52 -8.45
N TYR A 32 14.10 -28.08 -8.12
CA TYR A 32 15.27 -28.42 -8.92
C TYR A 32 15.57 -29.91 -8.90
N SER A 33 15.49 -30.58 -7.75
CA SER A 33 15.76 -32.03 -7.63
C SER A 33 14.72 -32.85 -8.39
N VAL A 34 13.48 -32.43 -8.37
CA VAL A 34 12.39 -33.06 -9.13
C VAL A 34 12.63 -32.97 -10.64
N LEU A 35 12.95 -31.77 -11.14
CA LEU A 35 13.24 -31.58 -12.57
C LEU A 35 14.53 -32.29 -13.00
N LYS A 36 15.56 -32.31 -12.14
CA LYS A 36 16.79 -33.07 -12.39
C LYS A 36 16.49 -34.54 -12.54
N GLN A 37 15.77 -35.14 -11.61
CA GLN A 37 15.39 -36.56 -11.65
C GLN A 37 14.56 -36.89 -12.90
N ALA A 38 13.56 -36.06 -13.23
CA ALA A 38 12.77 -36.26 -14.44
C ALA A 38 13.62 -36.19 -15.71
N ALA A 39 14.57 -35.25 -15.79
CA ALA A 39 15.49 -35.16 -16.92
C ALA A 39 16.37 -36.41 -17.06
N GLU A 40 16.93 -36.91 -15.96
CA GLU A 40 17.77 -38.13 -15.95
C GLU A 40 16.99 -39.37 -16.37
N GLU A 41 15.74 -39.58 -15.88
CA GLU A 41 14.87 -40.70 -16.22
C GLU A 41 14.48 -40.71 -17.70
N PHE A 42 14.37 -39.52 -18.31
CA PHE A 42 14.00 -39.41 -19.76
C PHE A 42 15.21 -39.12 -20.66
N GLY A 43 16.43 -39.31 -20.18
CA GLY A 43 17.64 -39.17 -20.98
C GLY A 43 17.89 -37.74 -21.49
N GLN A 44 17.39 -36.74 -20.80
CA GLN A 44 17.55 -35.32 -21.15
C GLN A 44 18.71 -34.64 -20.43
N PRO A 45 19.32 -33.63 -21.05
CA PRO A 45 20.30 -32.79 -20.34
C PRO A 45 19.66 -32.15 -19.10
N VAL A 46 20.37 -32.24 -17.96
CA VAL A 46 19.92 -31.61 -16.71
C VAL A 46 20.05 -30.09 -16.81
N PRO A 47 18.97 -29.31 -16.64
CA PRO A 47 19.03 -27.86 -16.69
C PRO A 47 19.83 -27.28 -15.52
N GLN A 48 20.45 -26.12 -15.72
CA GLN A 48 21.15 -25.43 -14.64
C GLN A 48 20.19 -24.95 -13.56
N LYS A 49 20.57 -25.13 -12.29
CA LYS A 49 19.74 -24.77 -11.14
C LYS A 49 19.21 -23.32 -11.16
N PRO A 50 20.04 -22.27 -11.46
CA PRO A 50 19.53 -20.90 -11.56
C PRO A 50 18.43 -20.72 -12.62
N THR A 51 18.57 -21.38 -13.77
CA THR A 51 17.60 -21.37 -14.87
C THR A 51 16.27 -21.99 -14.43
N VAL A 52 16.33 -23.12 -13.72
CA VAL A 52 15.13 -23.80 -13.17
C VAL A 52 14.42 -22.92 -12.16
N LEU A 53 15.14 -22.33 -11.21
CA LEU A 53 14.54 -21.49 -10.17
C LEU A 53 13.83 -20.24 -10.73
N GLN A 54 14.31 -19.70 -11.85
CA GLN A 54 13.66 -18.59 -12.55
C GLN A 54 12.31 -18.95 -13.22
N GLN A 55 11.98 -20.24 -13.31
CA GLN A 55 10.71 -20.69 -13.87
C GLN A 55 9.61 -20.85 -12.82
N ILE A 56 9.96 -20.82 -11.54
CA ILE A 56 8.95 -20.96 -10.45
C ILE A 56 7.90 -19.84 -10.60
N GLY A 57 6.64 -20.18 -10.36
CA GLY A 57 5.50 -19.28 -10.57
C GLY A 57 4.90 -19.31 -11.98
N LYS A 58 5.54 -20.01 -12.95
CA LYS A 58 4.93 -20.27 -14.26
C LYS A 58 4.08 -21.55 -14.24
N THR A 59 3.26 -21.75 -15.27
CA THR A 59 2.53 -23.02 -15.45
C THR A 59 3.48 -24.16 -15.79
N SER A 60 3.15 -25.39 -15.38
CA SER A 60 3.97 -26.59 -15.69
C SER A 60 4.24 -26.73 -17.19
N ASP A 61 3.23 -26.47 -18.04
CA ASP A 61 3.42 -26.53 -19.50
C ASP A 61 4.42 -25.50 -20.02
N ALA A 62 4.40 -24.27 -19.49
CA ALA A 62 5.38 -23.24 -19.85
C ALA A 62 6.80 -23.62 -19.38
N ILE A 63 6.92 -24.22 -18.21
CA ILE A 63 8.21 -24.70 -17.67
C ILE A 63 8.77 -25.82 -18.55
N ILE A 64 7.94 -26.82 -18.86
CA ILE A 64 8.33 -27.95 -19.70
C ILE A 64 8.73 -27.48 -21.09
N SER A 65 7.91 -26.62 -21.72
CA SER A 65 8.20 -26.08 -23.05
C SER A 65 9.51 -25.28 -23.09
N PHE A 66 9.88 -24.62 -22.02
CA PHE A 66 11.11 -23.82 -21.92
C PHE A 66 12.34 -24.71 -21.64
N LEU A 67 12.24 -25.62 -20.66
CA LEU A 67 13.37 -26.43 -20.23
C LEU A 67 13.58 -27.71 -21.08
N PHE A 68 12.48 -28.28 -21.58
CA PHE A 68 12.44 -29.55 -22.30
C PHE A 68 11.55 -29.48 -23.55
N PRO A 69 11.87 -28.64 -24.53
CA PRO A 69 10.97 -28.37 -25.68
C PRO A 69 10.58 -29.63 -26.45
N HIS A 70 11.47 -30.63 -26.52
CA HIS A 70 11.22 -31.91 -27.17
C HIS A 70 10.24 -32.82 -26.40
N LEU A 71 10.01 -32.57 -25.11
CA LEU A 71 9.08 -33.32 -24.26
C LEU A 71 7.78 -32.59 -24.00
N ALA A 72 7.59 -31.39 -24.52
CA ALA A 72 6.43 -30.52 -24.21
C ALA A 72 5.06 -31.18 -24.54
N GLY A 73 5.00 -32.06 -25.54
CA GLY A 73 3.79 -32.80 -25.93
C GLY A 73 3.68 -34.22 -25.33
N GLN A 74 4.65 -34.67 -24.53
CA GLN A 74 4.68 -36.06 -24.04
C GLN A 74 3.97 -36.17 -22.68
N GLU A 75 2.81 -36.81 -22.68
CA GLU A 75 1.99 -36.98 -21.46
C GLU A 75 2.69 -37.85 -20.39
N GLU A 76 3.48 -38.84 -20.81
CA GLU A 76 4.26 -39.69 -19.90
C GLU A 76 5.25 -38.87 -19.08
N PHE A 77 5.98 -37.93 -19.71
CA PHE A 77 6.90 -37.02 -19.00
C PHE A 77 6.14 -36.11 -18.04
N LYS A 78 5.02 -35.54 -18.47
CA LYS A 78 4.19 -34.67 -17.64
C LYS A 78 3.61 -35.41 -16.44
N GLN A 79 3.16 -36.65 -16.65
CA GLN A 79 2.65 -37.49 -15.56
C GLN A 79 3.76 -37.81 -14.57
N ARG A 80 4.93 -38.22 -15.06
CA ARG A 80 6.05 -38.58 -14.21
C ARG A 80 6.53 -37.35 -13.40
N LEU A 81 6.60 -36.19 -14.00
CA LEU A 81 6.92 -34.94 -13.33
C LEU A 81 5.93 -34.64 -12.20
N ARG A 82 4.63 -34.77 -12.45
CA ARG A 82 3.59 -34.61 -11.38
C ARG A 82 3.79 -35.58 -10.22
N GLU A 83 4.09 -36.85 -10.50
CA GLU A 83 4.34 -37.86 -9.45
C GLU A 83 5.52 -37.46 -8.58
N LEU A 84 6.62 -37.02 -9.21
CA LEU A 84 7.83 -36.56 -8.51
C LEU A 84 7.55 -35.30 -7.69
N GLU A 85 6.83 -34.32 -8.26
CA GLU A 85 6.42 -33.10 -7.52
C GLU A 85 5.59 -33.46 -6.28
N HIS A 86 4.58 -34.33 -6.42
CA HIS A 86 3.73 -34.76 -5.31
C HIS A 86 4.52 -35.54 -4.23
N GLY A 87 5.46 -36.39 -4.66
CA GLY A 87 6.34 -37.12 -3.74
C GLY A 87 7.32 -36.21 -2.99
N ALA A 88 7.73 -35.08 -3.59
CA ALA A 88 8.70 -34.17 -3.04
C ALA A 88 8.13 -33.14 -2.05
N ILE A 89 6.79 -33.08 -1.88
CA ILE A 89 6.16 -32.14 -0.94
C ILE A 89 6.50 -32.51 0.51
N GLN A 90 7.09 -31.55 1.23
CA GLN A 90 7.52 -31.67 2.61
C GLN A 90 6.66 -30.82 3.54
N THR A 91 6.44 -31.29 4.77
CA THR A 91 5.55 -30.67 5.76
C THR A 91 6.14 -29.39 6.38
N ASP A 92 7.47 -29.24 6.39
CA ASP A 92 8.23 -28.19 7.05
C ASP A 92 8.70 -27.06 6.09
N ARG A 93 8.07 -26.94 4.93
CA ARG A 93 8.46 -25.98 3.88
C ARG A 93 7.55 -24.77 3.74
N LEU A 94 6.75 -24.45 4.74
CA LEU A 94 6.09 -23.15 4.79
C LEU A 94 7.13 -22.05 5.06
N TYR A 95 6.89 -20.86 4.52
CA TYR A 95 7.70 -19.70 4.91
C TYR A 95 7.50 -19.38 6.40
N PRO A 96 8.52 -18.83 7.08
CA PRO A 96 8.42 -18.46 8.49
C PRO A 96 7.22 -17.55 8.77
N GLY A 97 6.46 -17.88 9.83
CA GLY A 97 5.30 -17.07 10.25
C GLY A 97 3.99 -17.35 9.50
N ILE A 98 3.96 -18.10 8.40
CA ILE A 98 2.74 -18.37 7.61
C ILE A 98 1.62 -18.99 8.47
N PRO A 99 1.82 -20.02 9.28
CA PRO A 99 0.74 -20.59 10.09
C PRO A 99 0.12 -19.57 11.06
N GLN A 100 0.95 -18.68 11.64
CA GLN A 100 0.46 -17.64 12.53
C GLN A 100 -0.29 -16.55 11.78
N LEU A 101 0.22 -16.10 10.63
CA LEU A 101 -0.44 -15.13 9.75
C LEU A 101 -1.85 -15.62 9.37
N LEU A 102 -1.96 -16.83 8.83
CA LEU A 102 -3.25 -17.40 8.40
C LEU A 102 -4.24 -17.53 9.57
N ARG A 103 -3.77 -17.93 10.75
CA ARG A 103 -4.57 -17.98 11.96
C ARG A 103 -5.11 -16.61 12.35
N ASN A 104 -4.24 -15.60 12.38
CA ASN A 104 -4.62 -14.22 12.71
C ASN A 104 -5.68 -13.69 11.75
N LEU A 105 -5.45 -13.82 10.44
CA LEU A 105 -6.35 -13.33 9.40
C LEU A 105 -7.71 -14.03 9.45
N SER A 106 -7.74 -15.35 9.66
CA SER A 106 -8.97 -16.11 9.85
C SER A 106 -9.74 -15.66 11.10
N GLN A 107 -9.04 -15.45 12.23
CA GLN A 107 -9.66 -14.94 13.47
C GLN A 107 -10.18 -13.51 13.33
N GLN A 108 -9.58 -12.71 12.46
CA GLN A 108 -10.07 -11.38 12.11
C GLN A 108 -11.33 -11.43 11.24
N GLY A 109 -11.70 -12.59 10.73
CA GLY A 109 -12.91 -12.84 9.93
C GLY A 109 -12.72 -12.58 8.44
N HIS A 110 -11.46 -12.58 7.96
CA HIS A 110 -11.17 -12.52 6.52
C HIS A 110 -11.49 -13.84 5.84
N GLN A 111 -11.91 -13.78 4.58
CA GLN A 111 -12.01 -14.93 3.70
C GLN A 111 -10.66 -15.18 3.03
N LEU A 112 -10.15 -16.40 3.16
CA LEU A 112 -8.85 -16.76 2.60
C LEU A 112 -9.06 -17.67 1.39
N CYS A 113 -8.45 -17.30 0.26
CA CYS A 113 -8.52 -18.02 -1.00
C CYS A 113 -7.11 -18.33 -1.52
N ILE A 114 -6.95 -19.44 -2.23
CA ILE A 114 -5.76 -19.74 -3.03
C ILE A 114 -6.06 -19.52 -4.50
N CYS A 115 -5.14 -18.85 -5.21
CA CYS A 115 -5.09 -18.78 -6.67
C CYS A 115 -3.67 -19.09 -7.15
N SER A 116 -3.42 -20.32 -7.57
CA SER A 116 -2.10 -20.80 -7.97
C SER A 116 -2.07 -21.36 -9.40
N ASN A 117 -0.90 -21.34 -10.01
CA ASN A 117 -0.61 -21.98 -11.31
C ASN A 117 -0.41 -23.52 -11.20
N GLY A 118 -0.35 -24.06 -9.97
CA GLY A 118 -0.35 -25.49 -9.71
C GLY A 118 -1.69 -26.17 -10.06
N SER A 119 -1.72 -27.49 -10.21
CA SER A 119 -2.99 -28.22 -10.34
C SER A 119 -3.78 -28.18 -9.03
N ILE A 120 -5.09 -28.41 -9.09
CA ILE A 120 -5.92 -28.38 -7.87
C ILE A 120 -5.52 -29.52 -6.91
N GLU A 121 -5.08 -30.65 -7.45
CA GLU A 121 -4.56 -31.79 -6.68
C GLU A 121 -3.27 -31.41 -5.94
N TYR A 122 -2.33 -30.75 -6.64
CA TYR A 122 -1.09 -30.24 -6.04
C TYR A 122 -1.38 -29.23 -4.92
N ILE A 123 -2.25 -28.25 -5.19
CA ILE A 123 -2.65 -27.24 -4.19
C ILE A 123 -3.18 -27.93 -2.93
N ARG A 124 -4.16 -28.84 -3.08
CA ARG A 124 -4.74 -29.58 -1.94
C ARG A 124 -3.68 -30.37 -1.19
N LEU A 125 -2.82 -31.09 -1.91
CA LEU A 125 -1.79 -31.92 -1.29
C LEU A 125 -0.78 -31.10 -0.48
N VAL A 126 -0.36 -29.92 -0.96
CA VAL A 126 0.50 -29.01 -0.21
C VAL A 126 -0.21 -28.52 1.04
N LEU A 127 -1.46 -28.05 0.92
CA LEU A 127 -2.24 -27.52 2.06
C LEU A 127 -2.51 -28.59 3.12
N ASP A 128 -2.83 -29.82 2.71
CA ASP A 128 -3.11 -30.95 3.61
C ASP A 128 -1.83 -31.39 4.34
N LYS A 129 -0.74 -31.62 3.61
CA LYS A 129 0.54 -32.03 4.20
C LYS A 129 1.12 -30.99 5.16
N THR A 130 0.93 -29.70 4.87
CA THR A 130 1.41 -28.61 5.74
C THR A 130 0.41 -28.20 6.83
N GLY A 131 -0.79 -28.78 6.86
CA GLY A 131 -1.82 -28.54 7.87
C GLY A 131 -2.49 -27.17 7.81
N ILE A 132 -2.37 -26.45 6.69
CA ILE A 132 -2.95 -25.11 6.55
C ILE A 132 -4.27 -25.08 5.76
N HIS A 133 -4.72 -26.23 5.21
CA HIS A 133 -5.95 -26.32 4.43
C HIS A 133 -7.19 -25.74 5.17
N PRO A 134 -7.39 -25.97 6.48
CA PRO A 134 -8.56 -25.48 7.20
C PRO A 134 -8.73 -23.96 7.23
N TYR A 135 -7.70 -23.19 6.87
CA TYR A 135 -7.81 -21.74 6.83
C TYR A 135 -8.41 -21.20 5.51
N PHE A 136 -8.51 -22.03 4.46
CA PHE A 136 -8.91 -21.57 3.14
C PHE A 136 -10.36 -21.93 2.80
N ASP A 137 -11.15 -20.91 2.46
CA ASP A 137 -12.55 -21.03 2.06
C ASP A 137 -12.72 -21.44 0.58
N PHE A 138 -11.73 -21.13 -0.26
CA PHE A 138 -11.79 -21.40 -1.69
C PHE A 138 -10.42 -21.61 -2.33
N LEU A 139 -10.32 -22.63 -3.16
CA LEU A 139 -9.11 -23.00 -3.89
C LEU A 139 -9.39 -22.95 -5.38
N ILE A 140 -8.54 -22.25 -6.13
CA ILE A 140 -8.64 -22.16 -7.59
C ILE A 140 -7.28 -22.39 -8.24
N SER A 141 -7.25 -23.27 -9.25
CA SER A 141 -6.12 -23.48 -10.14
C SER A 141 -6.30 -22.67 -11.42
N THR A 142 -5.28 -21.94 -11.84
CA THR A 142 -5.33 -21.19 -13.10
C THR A 142 -5.40 -22.09 -14.31
N LYS A 143 -5.09 -23.41 -14.20
CA LYS A 143 -5.20 -24.39 -15.30
C LYS A 143 -6.61 -24.52 -15.88
N GLN A 144 -7.64 -24.10 -15.13
CA GLN A 144 -9.03 -24.11 -15.57
C GLN A 144 -9.45 -22.80 -16.25
N PHE A 145 -8.53 -21.83 -16.38
CA PHE A 145 -8.79 -20.51 -16.89
C PHE A 145 -7.77 -20.10 -17.95
N SER A 146 -8.11 -19.11 -18.75
CA SER A 146 -7.21 -18.54 -19.76
C SER A 146 -6.01 -17.77 -19.14
N SER A 147 -6.13 -17.35 -17.88
CA SER A 147 -5.09 -16.59 -17.19
C SER A 147 -5.36 -16.50 -15.68
N LYS A 148 -4.35 -16.11 -14.91
CA LYS A 148 -4.49 -15.78 -13.47
C LYS A 148 -5.47 -14.61 -13.24
N THR A 149 -5.54 -13.66 -14.18
CA THR A 149 -6.54 -12.58 -14.18
C THR A 149 -7.97 -13.12 -14.19
N ALA A 150 -8.27 -14.07 -15.08
CA ALA A 150 -9.61 -14.67 -15.17
C ALA A 150 -9.93 -15.52 -13.93
N ALA A 151 -8.95 -16.22 -13.36
CA ALA A 151 -9.13 -16.99 -12.13
C ALA A 151 -9.45 -16.07 -10.93
N ILE A 152 -8.74 -14.93 -10.78
CA ILE A 152 -9.00 -13.94 -9.76
C ILE A 152 -10.37 -13.29 -9.96
N GLN A 153 -10.76 -12.97 -11.20
CA GLN A 153 -12.08 -12.45 -11.52
C GLN A 153 -13.20 -13.38 -10.99
N LYS A 154 -13.00 -14.71 -11.09
CA LYS A 154 -13.96 -15.68 -10.55
C LYS A 154 -14.10 -15.62 -9.02
N ILE A 155 -13.02 -15.31 -8.30
CA ILE A 155 -13.06 -15.09 -6.86
C ILE A 155 -13.83 -13.79 -6.55
N ILE A 156 -13.57 -12.73 -7.30
CA ILE A 156 -14.26 -11.43 -7.15
C ILE A 156 -15.77 -11.58 -7.39
N GLU A 157 -16.19 -12.33 -8.41
CA GLU A 157 -17.60 -12.62 -8.67
C GLU A 157 -18.27 -13.35 -7.51
N ARG A 158 -17.53 -14.22 -6.81
CA ARG A 158 -18.07 -15.00 -5.69
C ARG A 158 -18.15 -14.20 -4.40
N TYR A 159 -17.14 -13.39 -4.09
CA TYR A 159 -16.96 -12.77 -2.77
C TYR A 159 -17.05 -11.25 -2.78
N GLY A 160 -17.15 -10.63 -3.94
CA GLY A 160 -17.18 -9.16 -4.10
C GLY A 160 -15.80 -8.54 -4.29
N GLY A 161 -15.78 -7.24 -4.58
CA GLY A 161 -14.57 -6.50 -4.99
C GLY A 161 -13.63 -6.06 -3.87
N ASN A 162 -13.91 -6.40 -2.61
CA ASN A 162 -13.01 -6.08 -1.48
C ASN A 162 -11.93 -7.17 -1.32
N CYS A 163 -11.13 -7.33 -2.37
CA CYS A 163 -10.09 -8.34 -2.46
C CYS A 163 -8.69 -7.71 -2.39
N ILE A 164 -7.71 -8.50 -1.90
CA ILE A 164 -6.28 -8.21 -1.97
C ILE A 164 -5.58 -9.46 -2.49
N VAL A 165 -4.67 -9.30 -3.45
CA VAL A 165 -3.79 -10.38 -3.90
C VAL A 165 -2.50 -10.35 -3.09
N ILE A 166 -2.09 -11.49 -2.57
CA ILE A 166 -0.79 -11.69 -1.91
C ILE A 166 -0.02 -12.70 -2.75
N GLY A 167 1.10 -12.29 -3.32
CA GLY A 167 1.91 -13.12 -4.21
C GLY A 167 3.35 -12.67 -4.23
N ASP A 168 4.19 -13.34 -4.99
CA ASP A 168 5.62 -13.00 -5.08
C ASP A 168 6.09 -12.66 -6.49
N THR A 169 5.24 -12.86 -7.52
CA THR A 169 5.64 -12.68 -8.93
C THR A 169 4.81 -11.63 -9.68
N ALA A 170 5.37 -11.15 -10.81
CA ALA A 170 4.67 -10.25 -11.74
C ALA A 170 3.31 -10.79 -12.22
N PHE A 171 3.10 -12.11 -12.22
CA PHE A 171 1.82 -12.70 -12.63
C PHE A 171 0.71 -12.33 -11.65
N ASP A 172 1.01 -12.30 -10.36
CA ASP A 172 0.10 -11.92 -9.28
C ASP A 172 -0.28 -10.45 -9.39
N PHE A 173 0.75 -9.59 -9.49
CA PHE A 173 0.56 -8.15 -9.46
C PHE A 173 -0.14 -7.63 -10.72
N LYS A 174 0.22 -8.16 -11.91
CA LYS A 174 -0.48 -7.84 -13.16
C LYS A 174 -1.93 -8.30 -13.16
N ALA A 175 -2.20 -9.47 -12.55
CA ALA A 175 -3.56 -9.98 -12.42
C ALA A 175 -4.39 -9.12 -11.45
N ALA A 176 -3.80 -8.67 -10.33
CA ALA A 176 -4.42 -7.74 -9.41
C ALA A 176 -4.74 -6.39 -10.08
N THR A 177 -3.75 -5.79 -10.77
CA THR A 177 -3.92 -4.52 -11.49
C THR A 177 -5.04 -4.58 -12.53
N LYS A 178 -5.11 -5.66 -13.33
CA LYS A 178 -6.17 -5.84 -14.34
C LYS A 178 -7.56 -6.03 -13.73
N ASN A 179 -7.65 -6.46 -12.50
CA ASN A 179 -8.89 -6.63 -11.75
C ASN A 179 -9.21 -5.42 -10.85
N HIS A 180 -8.42 -4.35 -10.89
CA HIS A 180 -8.58 -3.16 -10.06
C HIS A 180 -8.66 -3.47 -8.56
N ILE A 181 -7.77 -4.34 -8.08
CA ILE A 181 -7.62 -4.68 -6.67
C ILE A 181 -6.16 -4.51 -6.22
N PRO A 182 -5.92 -4.13 -4.95
CA PRO A 182 -4.57 -3.99 -4.42
C PRO A 182 -3.83 -5.33 -4.35
N SER A 183 -2.50 -5.25 -4.36
CA SER A 183 -1.63 -6.40 -4.20
C SER A 183 -0.52 -6.14 -3.19
N VAL A 184 -0.09 -7.21 -2.50
CA VAL A 184 1.04 -7.22 -1.57
C VAL A 184 2.09 -8.19 -2.10
N ALA A 185 3.31 -7.69 -2.30
CA ALA A 185 4.43 -8.51 -2.76
C ALA A 185 5.15 -9.15 -1.58
N ALA A 186 5.15 -10.48 -1.50
CA ALA A 186 6.01 -11.26 -0.63
C ALA A 186 7.44 -11.24 -1.19
N THR A 187 8.27 -10.26 -0.76
CA THR A 187 9.59 -10.03 -1.36
C THR A 187 10.64 -11.07 -0.98
N TYR A 188 10.31 -11.96 -0.07
CA TYR A 188 11.09 -13.14 0.29
C TYR A 188 10.93 -14.29 -0.71
N GLY A 189 9.96 -14.22 -1.61
CA GLY A 189 9.70 -15.21 -2.66
C GLY A 189 10.67 -15.13 -3.85
N TYR A 190 10.30 -15.77 -4.95
CA TYR A 190 11.17 -15.90 -6.14
C TYR A 190 11.16 -14.67 -7.04
N GLY A 191 10.10 -13.88 -7.01
CA GLY A 191 9.89 -12.71 -7.85
C GLY A 191 10.21 -11.38 -7.17
N SER A 192 11.18 -11.31 -6.24
CA SER A 192 11.52 -10.08 -5.51
C SER A 192 11.80 -8.87 -6.41
N ARG A 193 12.31 -9.09 -7.64
CA ARG A 193 12.55 -8.05 -8.65
C ARG A 193 11.27 -7.41 -9.18
N ASP A 194 10.15 -8.11 -9.08
CA ASP A 194 8.84 -7.67 -9.58
C ASP A 194 8.05 -6.90 -8.51
N ALA A 195 8.58 -6.76 -7.30
CA ALA A 195 7.88 -6.12 -6.17
C ALA A 195 7.43 -4.68 -6.44
N SER A 196 8.10 -3.96 -7.35
CA SER A 196 7.72 -2.62 -7.79
C SER A 196 6.40 -2.57 -8.57
N LEU A 197 5.92 -3.71 -9.08
CA LEU A 197 4.64 -3.84 -9.79
C LEU A 197 3.46 -4.02 -8.81
N ALA A 198 3.75 -4.38 -7.55
CA ALA A 198 2.73 -4.52 -6.53
C ALA A 198 2.34 -3.17 -5.94
N THR A 199 1.16 -3.12 -5.31
CA THR A 199 0.71 -1.94 -4.58
C THR A 199 1.62 -1.68 -3.38
N PHE A 200 1.94 -2.73 -2.61
CA PHE A 200 2.80 -2.64 -1.42
C PHE A 200 3.79 -3.81 -1.36
N PRO A 201 5.07 -3.57 -1.01
CA PRO A 201 6.01 -4.63 -0.68
C PRO A 201 5.82 -5.10 0.78
N ALA A 202 6.21 -6.35 1.05
CA ALA A 202 6.30 -6.93 2.39
C ALA A 202 7.50 -7.89 2.45
N ALA A 203 8.44 -7.64 3.37
CA ALA A 203 9.65 -8.44 3.51
C ALA A 203 9.43 -9.72 4.36
N ASP A 204 8.35 -9.77 5.11
CA ASP A 204 7.97 -10.91 5.96
C ASP A 204 6.45 -10.96 6.18
N THR A 205 6.01 -11.95 6.94
CA THR A 205 4.60 -12.16 7.24
C THR A 205 3.99 -11.08 8.14
N ALA A 206 4.76 -10.44 9.00
CA ALA A 206 4.28 -9.33 9.83
C ALA A 206 4.01 -8.08 8.97
N GLU A 207 4.88 -7.82 7.98
CA GLU A 207 4.62 -6.75 7.01
C GLU A 207 3.42 -7.08 6.09
N ILE A 208 3.18 -8.34 5.72
CA ILE A 208 1.96 -8.71 4.99
C ILE A 208 0.71 -8.36 5.83
N GLU A 209 0.68 -8.77 7.10
CA GLU A 209 -0.46 -8.48 8.00
C GLU A 209 -0.69 -6.97 8.14
N LYS A 210 0.38 -6.19 8.29
CA LYS A 210 0.35 -4.73 8.30
C LYS A 210 -0.23 -4.13 7.02
N GLN A 211 0.21 -4.57 5.84
CA GLN A 211 -0.29 -4.04 4.57
C GLN A 211 -1.78 -4.35 4.37
N ILE A 212 -2.23 -5.54 4.79
CA ILE A 212 -3.64 -5.91 4.79
C ILE A 212 -4.44 -4.96 5.70
N PHE A 213 -3.95 -4.71 6.93
CA PHE A 213 -4.57 -3.76 7.85
C PHE A 213 -4.65 -2.34 7.27
N LEU A 214 -3.58 -1.85 6.65
CA LEU A 214 -3.58 -0.53 6.00
C LEU A 214 -4.55 -0.47 4.81
N CYS A 215 -4.66 -1.52 4.02
CA CYS A 215 -5.66 -1.59 2.95
C CYS A 215 -7.10 -1.49 3.49
N GLN A 216 -7.41 -2.14 4.63
CA GLN A 216 -8.72 -1.99 5.29
C GLN A 216 -8.97 -0.55 5.74
N LEU A 217 -7.95 0.10 6.30
CA LEU A 217 -8.03 1.49 6.72
C LEU A 217 -8.29 2.42 5.53
N TYR A 218 -7.55 2.25 4.44
CA TYR A 218 -7.73 3.03 3.21
C TYR A 218 -9.10 2.79 2.57
N GLN A 219 -9.60 1.55 2.59
CA GLN A 219 -10.94 1.24 2.11
C GLN A 219 -12.00 2.01 2.87
N ARG A 220 -11.94 2.02 4.20
CA ARG A 220 -12.89 2.75 5.05
C ARG A 220 -12.85 4.26 4.82
N LEU A 221 -11.65 4.82 4.67
CA LEU A 221 -11.48 6.24 4.33
C LEU A 221 -12.09 6.56 2.97
N TRP A 222 -11.82 5.72 1.98
CA TRP A 222 -12.36 5.91 0.64
C TRP A 222 -13.89 5.84 0.62
N GLU A 223 -14.48 4.87 1.30
CA GLU A 223 -15.94 4.75 1.45
C GLU A 223 -16.56 5.99 2.10
N ASP A 224 -15.94 6.53 3.16
CA ASP A 224 -16.42 7.75 3.81
C ASP A 224 -16.27 8.99 2.91
N MET A 225 -15.16 9.10 2.18
CA MET A 225 -14.96 10.15 1.17
C MET A 225 -16.02 10.09 0.06
N GLN A 226 -16.30 8.87 -0.46
CA GLN A 226 -17.34 8.69 -1.49
C GLN A 226 -18.74 9.09 -0.98
N ASN A 227 -19.09 8.70 0.24
CA ASN A 227 -20.38 9.05 0.86
C ASN A 227 -20.56 10.57 1.03
N LYS A 228 -19.46 11.32 1.08
CA LYS A 228 -19.45 12.79 1.17
C LYS A 228 -19.22 13.47 -0.19
N ASN A 229 -19.12 12.70 -1.28
CA ASN A 229 -18.77 13.19 -2.62
C ASN A 229 -17.47 14.02 -2.63
N ALA A 230 -16.52 13.66 -1.76
CA ALA A 230 -15.28 14.40 -1.58
C ALA A 230 -14.32 14.15 -2.74
N ARG A 231 -13.78 15.23 -3.28
CA ARG A 231 -12.79 15.21 -4.34
C ARG A 231 -11.42 15.75 -3.91
N ILE A 232 -11.42 16.81 -3.11
CA ILE A 232 -10.19 17.40 -2.58
C ILE A 232 -10.11 17.08 -1.08
N ALA A 233 -9.20 16.19 -0.70
CA ALA A 233 -8.97 15.82 0.69
C ALA A 233 -7.69 16.47 1.22
N GLY A 234 -7.82 17.20 2.34
CA GLY A 234 -6.68 17.73 3.08
C GLY A 234 -6.15 16.71 4.09
N ILE A 235 -4.86 16.42 4.04
CA ILE A 235 -4.14 15.56 4.99
C ILE A 235 -3.24 16.42 5.85
N ASN A 236 -3.70 16.71 7.07
CA ASN A 236 -3.03 17.58 8.02
C ASN A 236 -2.43 16.77 9.18
N GLY A 237 -1.46 17.34 9.85
CA GLY A 237 -0.82 16.78 11.05
C GLY A 237 0.47 17.53 11.36
N VAL A 238 1.00 17.33 12.56
CA VAL A 238 2.26 17.94 12.97
C VAL A 238 3.44 17.37 12.17
N ASP A 239 4.61 18.00 12.28
CA ASP A 239 5.84 17.50 11.68
C ASP A 239 6.08 16.05 12.09
N THR A 240 6.72 15.28 11.20
CA THR A 240 7.01 13.86 11.40
C THR A 240 5.80 12.97 11.69
N SER A 241 4.55 13.48 11.58
CA SER A 241 3.34 12.67 11.79
C SER A 241 3.13 11.59 10.71
N GLY A 242 3.86 11.65 9.59
CA GLY A 242 3.81 10.68 8.49
C GLY A 242 2.85 11.03 7.36
N LYS A 243 2.43 12.31 7.25
CA LYS A 243 1.51 12.82 6.21
C LYS A 243 1.91 12.41 4.80
N THR A 244 3.13 12.69 4.41
CA THR A 244 3.65 12.43 3.05
C THR A 244 3.62 10.93 2.73
N THR A 245 4.05 10.08 3.67
CA THR A 245 4.01 8.62 3.52
C THR A 245 2.56 8.12 3.43
N PHE A 246 1.68 8.65 4.27
CA PHE A 246 0.26 8.31 4.26
C PHE A 246 -0.40 8.72 2.95
N ALA A 247 -0.20 9.96 2.49
CA ALA A 247 -0.74 10.45 1.22
C ALA A 247 -0.28 9.61 0.03
N ALA A 248 1.03 9.30 -0.04
CA ALA A 248 1.59 8.47 -1.09
C ALA A 248 1.02 7.03 -1.09
N ASN A 249 0.88 6.41 0.08
CA ASN A 249 0.34 5.07 0.20
C ASN A 249 -1.17 5.02 -0.08
N PHE A 250 -1.92 6.02 0.37
CA PHE A 250 -3.35 6.13 0.06
C PHE A 250 -3.58 6.36 -1.44
N ALA A 251 -2.76 7.19 -2.09
CA ALA A 251 -2.80 7.37 -3.54
C ALA A 251 -2.48 6.07 -4.30
N ARG A 252 -1.48 5.28 -3.85
CA ARG A 252 -1.19 3.96 -4.42
C ARG A 252 -2.37 3.00 -4.29
N TYR A 253 -3.01 2.98 -3.12
CA TYR A 253 -4.20 2.18 -2.88
C TYR A 253 -5.34 2.57 -3.83
N LEU A 254 -5.65 3.87 -3.97
CA LEU A 254 -6.68 4.37 -4.88
C LEU A 254 -6.35 4.02 -6.34
N SER A 255 -5.11 4.21 -6.75
CA SER A 255 -4.65 3.82 -8.10
C SER A 255 -4.81 2.33 -8.37
N ALA A 256 -4.50 1.47 -7.39
CA ALA A 256 -4.72 0.03 -7.51
C ALA A 256 -6.20 -0.34 -7.67
N LYS A 257 -7.12 0.49 -7.14
CA LYS A 257 -8.58 0.38 -7.33
C LYS A 257 -9.06 1.01 -8.65
N GLY A 258 -8.16 1.45 -9.53
CA GLY A 258 -8.48 2.12 -10.79
C GLY A 258 -8.95 3.57 -10.61
N ILE A 259 -8.74 4.17 -9.45
CA ILE A 259 -9.15 5.54 -9.14
C ILE A 259 -7.97 6.47 -9.39
N SER A 260 -8.14 7.44 -10.30
CA SER A 260 -7.12 8.47 -10.54
C SER A 260 -6.93 9.34 -9.31
N CYS A 261 -5.67 9.54 -8.90
CA CYS A 261 -5.33 10.31 -7.72
C CYS A 261 -4.04 11.13 -7.93
N GLN A 262 -4.05 12.39 -7.51
CA GLN A 262 -2.89 13.29 -7.51
C GLN A 262 -2.61 13.78 -6.10
N VAL A 263 -1.37 13.59 -5.64
CA VAL A 263 -0.90 14.19 -4.38
C VAL A 263 -0.32 15.57 -4.67
N LEU A 264 -0.71 16.54 -3.86
CA LEU A 264 -0.17 17.90 -3.81
C LEU A 264 0.49 18.10 -2.45
N HIS A 265 1.64 18.76 -2.43
CA HIS A 265 2.39 19.06 -1.22
C HIS A 265 2.32 20.56 -0.91
N LEU A 266 1.84 20.93 0.28
CA LEU A 266 1.85 22.32 0.72
C LEU A 266 3.29 22.86 0.80
N ASP A 267 4.25 21.98 1.08
CA ASP A 267 5.67 22.34 1.14
C ASP A 267 6.22 22.86 -0.20
N ASP A 268 5.60 22.53 -1.33
CA ASP A 268 5.94 23.09 -2.64
C ASP A 268 5.58 24.60 -2.74
N TYR A 269 4.79 25.12 -1.81
CA TYR A 269 4.33 26.51 -1.74
C TYR A 269 4.96 27.29 -0.57
N HIS A 270 6.17 26.94 -0.16
CA HIS A 270 6.91 27.78 0.77
C HIS A 270 7.21 29.16 0.18
N ASN A 271 7.09 30.19 1.00
CA ASN A 271 7.58 31.53 0.67
C ASN A 271 9.11 31.59 0.75
N PRO A 272 9.78 32.48 0.01
CA PRO A 272 11.20 32.76 0.17
C PRO A 272 11.56 33.20 1.61
N SER A 273 12.82 33.00 1.98
CA SER A 273 13.30 33.21 3.35
C SER A 273 13.04 34.61 3.89
N HIS A 274 13.18 35.65 3.04
CA HIS A 274 12.93 37.03 3.42
C HIS A 274 11.46 37.30 3.78
N ILE A 275 10.49 36.61 3.13
CA ILE A 275 9.06 36.67 3.47
C ILE A 275 8.79 35.87 4.74
N ARG A 276 9.33 34.66 4.84
CA ARG A 276 9.15 33.79 6.01
C ARG A 276 9.71 34.36 7.31
N ALA A 277 10.62 35.31 7.20
CA ALA A 277 11.24 36.01 8.34
C ALA A 277 10.57 37.36 8.67
N THR A 278 9.48 37.74 7.97
CA THR A 278 8.80 39.02 8.19
C THR A 278 7.94 38.97 9.44
N GLY A 279 8.21 39.78 10.43
CA GLY A 279 7.44 39.87 11.70
C GLY A 279 8.33 40.16 12.89
N ASP A 280 7.68 40.37 14.03
CA ASP A 280 8.36 40.78 15.27
C ASP A 280 9.01 39.59 16.02
N ASP A 281 8.52 38.37 15.77
CA ASP A 281 9.05 37.15 16.34
C ASP A 281 9.08 35.99 15.32
N GLU A 282 10.00 35.06 15.50
CA GLU A 282 10.23 33.96 14.60
C GLU A 282 9.05 32.96 14.51
N ILE A 283 8.32 32.77 15.61
CA ILE A 283 7.17 31.89 15.71
C ILE A 283 6.00 32.48 14.93
N GLY A 284 5.67 33.75 15.18
CA GLY A 284 4.60 34.48 14.47
C GLY A 284 4.89 34.63 12.99
N ALA A 285 6.11 34.98 12.62
CA ALA A 285 6.54 35.08 11.23
C ALA A 285 6.35 33.77 10.47
N TYR A 286 6.84 32.65 11.01
CA TYR A 286 6.67 31.33 10.37
C TYR A 286 5.19 30.92 10.35
N TYR A 287 4.44 31.16 11.44
CA TYR A 287 3.03 30.82 11.48
C TYR A 287 2.20 31.52 10.41
N GLN A 288 2.49 32.80 10.13
CA GLN A 288 1.75 33.60 9.18
C GLN A 288 2.27 33.46 7.73
N HIS A 289 3.59 33.36 7.56
CA HIS A 289 4.25 33.55 6.28
C HIS A 289 5.04 32.35 5.74
N ALA A 290 4.92 31.16 6.41
CA ALA A 290 5.63 29.97 5.92
C ALA A 290 5.23 29.60 4.48
N PHE A 291 3.94 29.71 4.15
CA PHE A 291 3.37 29.24 2.90
C PHE A 291 2.65 30.33 2.11
N ASP A 292 2.79 30.31 0.82
CA ASP A 292 2.08 31.17 -0.15
C ASP A 292 0.71 30.55 -0.47
N ILE A 293 -0.22 30.61 0.49
CA ILE A 293 -1.59 30.12 0.34
C ILE A 293 -2.35 30.80 -0.81
N PRO A 294 -2.26 32.14 -0.98
CA PRO A 294 -2.88 32.81 -2.13
C PRO A 294 -2.46 32.19 -3.46
N ARG A 295 -1.18 31.96 -3.66
CA ARG A 295 -0.66 31.36 -4.88
C ARG A 295 -1.17 29.93 -5.09
N LEU A 296 -1.20 29.08 -4.08
CA LEU A 296 -1.79 27.72 -4.15
C LEU A 296 -3.26 27.79 -4.58
N LEU A 297 -4.01 28.71 -3.99
CA LEU A 297 -5.43 28.90 -4.34
C LEU A 297 -5.61 29.39 -5.78
N GLU A 298 -4.92 30.43 -6.18
CA GLU A 298 -5.05 31.06 -7.50
C GLU A 298 -4.53 30.16 -8.63
N GLU A 299 -3.42 29.47 -8.39
CA GLU A 299 -2.78 28.65 -9.43
C GLU A 299 -3.38 27.25 -9.57
N VAL A 300 -3.91 26.68 -8.49
CA VAL A 300 -4.30 25.25 -8.48
C VAL A 300 -5.73 25.04 -8.00
N ILE A 301 -6.05 25.42 -6.77
CA ILE A 301 -7.28 24.98 -6.14
C ILE A 301 -8.53 25.62 -6.76
N ILE A 302 -8.55 26.94 -6.93
CA ILE A 302 -9.67 27.66 -7.54
C ILE A 302 -9.88 27.25 -9.00
N PRO A 303 -8.85 27.21 -9.86
CA PRO A 303 -9.00 26.70 -11.22
C PRO A 303 -9.51 25.26 -11.27
N LEU A 304 -9.03 24.40 -10.40
CA LEU A 304 -9.47 23.01 -10.32
C LEU A 304 -10.96 22.91 -9.91
N LYS A 305 -11.37 23.64 -8.89
CA LYS A 305 -12.80 23.69 -8.45
C LYS A 305 -13.70 24.25 -9.56
N ARG A 306 -13.26 25.29 -10.28
CA ARG A 306 -14.01 25.95 -11.32
C ARG A 306 -14.17 25.11 -12.59
N ASN A 307 -13.07 24.51 -13.05
CA ASN A 307 -13.02 23.85 -14.35
C ASN A 307 -13.24 22.32 -14.26
N GLY A 308 -13.06 21.73 -13.08
CA GLY A 308 -13.09 20.30 -12.90
C GLY A 308 -11.79 19.58 -13.32
N PHE A 309 -10.82 20.26 -13.93
CA PHE A 309 -9.52 19.71 -14.30
C PHE A 309 -8.43 20.77 -14.21
N LEU A 310 -7.18 20.35 -14.15
CA LEU A 310 -6.00 21.22 -14.16
C LEU A 310 -4.81 20.52 -14.82
N HIS A 311 -4.26 21.12 -15.89
CA HIS A 311 -2.99 20.72 -16.46
C HIS A 311 -2.06 21.92 -16.39
N LYS A 312 -1.09 21.89 -15.49
CA LYS A 312 -0.21 23.02 -15.21
C LYS A 312 1.16 22.58 -14.71
N THR A 313 2.19 23.29 -15.13
CA THR A 313 3.50 23.25 -14.49
C THR A 313 3.61 24.44 -13.53
N VAL A 314 3.99 24.18 -12.29
CA VAL A 314 4.29 25.19 -11.28
C VAL A 314 5.75 25.12 -10.87
N TYR A 315 6.34 26.28 -10.55
CA TYR A 315 7.70 26.36 -10.03
C TYR A 315 7.65 26.51 -8.51
N CYS A 316 8.25 25.55 -7.82
CA CYS A 316 8.28 25.49 -6.37
C CYS A 316 9.61 26.02 -5.85
N LEU A 317 9.61 26.54 -4.62
CA LEU A 317 10.81 27.03 -3.99
C LEU A 317 11.76 25.87 -3.65
N ASN A 318 13.01 25.98 -4.05
CA ASN A 318 14.10 25.18 -3.52
C ASN A 318 14.55 25.81 -2.19
N LEU A 319 14.36 25.12 -1.08
CA LEU A 319 14.67 25.64 0.26
C LEU A 319 16.18 25.83 0.53
N ASP A 320 17.04 25.13 -0.24
CA ASP A 320 18.50 25.23 -0.11
C ASP A 320 19.06 26.46 -0.84
N THR A 321 18.50 26.77 -2.02
CA THR A 321 18.93 27.91 -2.87
C THR A 321 18.08 29.17 -2.69
N ASP A 322 16.91 29.04 -2.02
CA ASP A 322 15.88 30.07 -1.86
C ASP A 322 15.36 30.64 -3.20
N ARG A 323 15.30 29.80 -4.23
CA ARG A 323 14.85 30.15 -5.59
C ARG A 323 13.73 29.25 -6.07
N TYR A 324 12.83 29.79 -6.92
CA TYR A 324 11.78 29.04 -7.59
C TYR A 324 12.34 28.31 -8.82
N GLU A 325 12.89 27.13 -8.62
CA GLU A 325 13.58 26.34 -9.66
C GLU A 325 13.13 24.87 -9.72
N ASN A 326 12.37 24.39 -8.74
CA ASN A 326 11.85 23.03 -8.74
C ASN A 326 10.53 22.98 -9.52
N GLU A 327 10.46 22.19 -10.58
CA GLU A 327 9.23 22.04 -11.36
C GLU A 327 8.33 20.95 -10.78
N ARG A 328 7.01 21.25 -10.79
CA ARG A 328 5.94 20.28 -10.50
C ARG A 328 4.93 20.28 -11.64
N HIS A 329 4.67 19.09 -12.20
CA HIS A 329 3.70 18.91 -13.27
C HIS A 329 2.41 18.33 -12.73
N TYR A 330 1.36 19.13 -12.68
CA TYR A 330 0.03 18.68 -12.28
C TYR A 330 -0.78 18.30 -13.52
N ARG A 331 -1.26 17.03 -13.51
CA ARG A 331 -2.20 16.53 -14.51
C ARG A 331 -3.40 15.93 -13.80
N ILE A 332 -4.36 16.78 -13.53
CA ILE A 332 -5.58 16.48 -12.76
C ILE A 332 -6.75 16.50 -13.73
N ASP A 333 -7.17 15.34 -14.19
CA ASP A 333 -8.31 15.19 -15.10
C ASP A 333 -9.64 15.19 -14.30
N ASN A 334 -10.77 15.29 -15.01
CA ASN A 334 -12.09 15.17 -14.38
C ASN A 334 -12.22 13.84 -13.61
N GLY A 335 -12.72 13.92 -12.37
CA GLY A 335 -12.87 12.75 -11.50
C GLY A 335 -11.60 12.32 -10.76
N THR A 336 -10.44 12.92 -11.04
CA THR A 336 -9.21 12.67 -10.26
C THR A 336 -9.38 13.16 -8.83
N ILE A 337 -9.10 12.29 -7.87
CA ILE A 337 -9.03 12.63 -6.44
C ILE A 337 -7.75 13.41 -6.16
N VAL A 338 -7.85 14.47 -5.40
CA VAL A 338 -6.71 15.29 -5.00
C VAL A 338 -6.47 15.14 -3.51
N LEU A 339 -5.25 14.75 -3.13
CA LEU A 339 -4.78 14.68 -1.77
C LEU A 339 -3.80 15.82 -1.52
N LEU A 340 -4.21 16.85 -0.82
CA LEU A 340 -3.34 17.95 -0.42
C LEU A 340 -2.79 17.69 0.98
N GLU A 341 -1.49 17.48 1.12
CA GLU A 341 -0.87 17.22 2.41
C GLU A 341 0.00 18.39 2.89
N GLY A 342 0.01 18.62 4.20
CA GLY A 342 0.85 19.67 4.79
C GLY A 342 0.62 19.90 6.27
N VAL A 343 1.49 20.70 6.88
CA VAL A 343 1.31 21.24 8.22
C VAL A 343 0.41 22.47 8.18
N LEU A 344 -0.23 22.83 9.27
CA LEU A 344 -1.05 24.05 9.41
C LEU A 344 -2.16 24.17 8.35
N LEU A 345 -2.64 23.05 7.80
CA LEU A 345 -3.45 23.01 6.58
C LEU A 345 -4.91 23.46 6.78
N PHE A 346 -5.49 23.23 7.98
CA PHE A 346 -6.89 23.53 8.24
C PHE A 346 -7.10 24.96 8.79
N ARG A 347 -6.56 25.95 8.05
CA ARG A 347 -6.73 27.38 8.31
C ARG A 347 -7.44 28.05 7.14
N GLU A 348 -8.14 29.12 7.43
CA GLU A 348 -8.66 30.00 6.38
C GLU A 348 -7.52 30.64 5.59
N PRO A 349 -7.75 30.90 4.29
CA PRO A 349 -8.94 30.58 3.50
C PRO A 349 -8.91 29.14 2.94
N LEU A 350 -7.82 28.38 3.10
CA LEU A 350 -7.61 27.10 2.43
C LEU A 350 -8.60 26.00 2.87
N VAL A 351 -8.96 25.98 4.16
CA VAL A 351 -9.85 24.96 4.72
C VAL A 351 -11.23 24.91 4.06
N GLU A 352 -11.72 26.04 3.52
CA GLU A 352 -13.00 26.15 2.83
C GLU A 352 -13.05 25.39 1.49
N TYR A 353 -11.91 25.12 0.91
CA TYR A 353 -11.78 24.43 -0.37
C TYR A 353 -11.61 22.91 -0.21
N LEU A 354 -11.46 22.41 1.02
CA LEU A 354 -11.29 20.99 1.29
C LEU A 354 -12.66 20.30 1.45
N ASP A 355 -12.94 19.29 0.63
CA ASP A 355 -14.18 18.52 0.70
C ASP A 355 -14.12 17.46 1.81
N TYR A 356 -12.89 17.04 2.20
CA TYR A 356 -12.65 16.05 3.24
C TYR A 356 -11.37 16.38 4.01
N ARG A 357 -11.36 16.14 5.32
CA ARG A 357 -10.26 16.53 6.20
C ARG A 357 -9.78 15.33 6.99
N ILE A 358 -8.51 14.95 6.80
CA ILE A 358 -7.84 13.86 7.50
C ILE A 358 -6.76 14.45 8.41
N PHE A 359 -6.85 14.20 9.71
CA PHE A 359 -5.84 14.66 10.67
C PHE A 359 -5.01 13.50 11.20
N LEU A 360 -3.69 13.54 11.00
CA LEU A 360 -2.73 12.58 11.56
C LEU A 360 -2.27 13.08 12.93
N GLU A 361 -2.73 12.42 13.98
CA GLU A 361 -2.46 12.79 15.36
C GLU A 361 -1.27 11.99 15.92
N ILE A 362 -0.26 12.72 16.42
CA ILE A 362 0.83 12.19 17.25
C ILE A 362 1.16 13.22 18.34
N GLY A 363 1.73 12.76 19.46
CA GLY A 363 2.23 13.67 20.52
C GLY A 363 3.58 14.30 20.15
N PHE A 364 3.90 15.44 20.75
CA PHE A 364 5.16 16.15 20.49
C PHE A 364 6.41 15.38 20.94
N ASP A 365 6.31 14.51 21.94
CA ASP A 365 7.40 13.59 22.31
C ASP A 365 7.74 12.66 21.14
N GLU A 366 6.71 12.15 20.45
CA GLU A 366 6.87 11.30 19.28
C GLU A 366 7.41 12.11 18.08
N VAL A 367 7.03 13.38 17.93
CA VAL A 367 7.62 14.30 16.94
C VAL A 367 9.14 14.37 17.12
N LEU A 368 9.62 14.65 18.35
CA LEU A 368 11.06 14.73 18.62
C LEU A 368 11.77 13.40 18.40
N ARG A 369 11.18 12.29 18.83
CA ARG A 369 11.74 10.95 18.62
C ARG A 369 11.91 10.64 17.13
N ARG A 370 10.90 10.92 16.31
CA ARG A 370 10.95 10.71 14.85
C ARG A 370 11.88 11.69 14.15
N ALA A 371 11.91 12.95 14.58
CA ALA A 371 12.86 13.94 14.08
C ALA A 371 14.30 13.53 14.36
N ALA A 372 14.58 12.96 15.55
CA ALA A 372 15.91 12.44 15.86
C ALA A 372 16.36 11.35 14.87
N ILE A 373 15.46 10.48 14.46
CA ILE A 373 15.77 9.39 13.51
C ILE A 373 15.92 9.93 12.08
N ARG A 374 15.03 10.85 11.66
CA ARG A 374 14.96 11.34 10.27
C ARG A 374 15.95 12.45 9.96
N ASP A 375 16.05 13.44 10.88
CA ASP A 375 16.67 14.73 10.57
C ASP A 375 18.07 14.88 11.20
N VAL A 376 18.34 14.26 12.35
CA VAL A 376 19.67 14.32 12.99
C VAL A 376 20.78 13.74 12.10
N PRO A 377 20.59 12.61 11.40
CA PRO A 377 21.61 12.12 10.48
C PRO A 377 21.95 13.08 9.32
N LYS A 378 20.99 13.94 8.95
CA LYS A 378 21.13 14.89 7.85
C LYS A 378 21.63 16.27 8.29
N TYR A 379 21.15 16.76 9.44
CA TYR A 379 21.34 18.15 9.87
C TYR A 379 22.05 18.31 11.22
N GLY A 380 22.36 17.20 11.91
CA GLY A 380 22.98 17.21 13.24
C GLY A 380 22.00 17.44 14.39
N TYR A 381 22.49 17.23 15.62
CA TYR A 381 21.67 17.35 16.85
C TYR A 381 21.10 18.75 17.10
N SER A 382 21.78 19.81 16.66
CA SER A 382 21.29 21.19 16.76
C SER A 382 19.94 21.41 16.08
N PHE A 383 19.59 20.57 15.13
CA PHE A 383 18.29 20.65 14.44
C PHE A 383 17.11 20.32 15.38
N LEU A 384 17.33 19.50 16.42
CA LEU A 384 16.28 19.22 17.41
C LEU A 384 15.95 20.46 18.27
N GLU A 385 16.93 21.34 18.51
CA GLU A 385 16.67 22.61 19.21
C GLU A 385 15.75 23.51 18.38
N LYS A 386 15.91 23.51 17.05
CA LYS A 386 15.01 24.22 16.15
C LYS A 386 13.57 23.67 16.21
N TYR A 387 13.40 22.35 16.37
CA TYR A 387 12.09 21.76 16.65
C TYR A 387 11.47 22.31 17.93
N LYS A 388 12.23 22.34 19.03
CA LYS A 388 11.74 22.79 20.34
C LYS A 388 11.45 24.29 20.39
N GLN A 389 12.29 25.09 19.76
CA GLN A 389 12.21 26.56 19.85
C GLN A 389 11.27 27.18 18.80
N LYS A 390 11.06 26.51 17.68
CA LYS A 390 10.29 27.08 16.56
C LYS A 390 9.12 26.19 16.13
N TYR A 391 9.40 24.99 15.57
CA TYR A 391 8.36 24.22 14.90
C TYR A 391 7.28 23.71 15.85
N ILE A 392 7.65 23.20 17.02
CA ILE A 392 6.69 22.72 18.01
C ILE A 392 5.82 23.87 18.56
N PRO A 393 6.37 25.02 19.01
CA PRO A 393 5.56 26.17 19.42
C PRO A 393 4.58 26.68 18.37
N VAL A 394 5.01 26.75 17.10
CA VAL A 394 4.12 27.10 15.97
C VAL A 394 2.96 26.14 15.86
N GLN A 395 3.23 24.85 15.94
CA GLN A 395 2.20 23.82 15.81
C GLN A 395 1.30 23.72 17.04
N GLN A 396 1.83 23.98 18.24
CA GLN A 396 1.02 24.10 19.45
C GLN A 396 0.03 25.27 19.34
N LYS A 397 0.50 26.43 18.87
CA LYS A 397 -0.36 27.58 18.59
C LYS A 397 -1.48 27.23 17.62
N TYR A 398 -1.12 26.59 16.51
CA TYR A 398 -2.07 26.13 15.50
C TYR A 398 -3.13 25.17 16.07
N ILE A 399 -2.71 24.17 16.84
CA ILE A 399 -3.64 23.19 17.45
C ILE A 399 -4.58 23.88 18.43
N ALA A 400 -4.08 24.85 19.23
CA ALA A 400 -4.89 25.58 20.18
C ALA A 400 -5.95 26.47 19.51
N GLU A 401 -5.57 27.17 18.41
CA GLU A 401 -6.45 28.09 17.71
C GLU A 401 -7.46 27.37 16.80
N TRP A 402 -6.99 26.41 16.02
CA TRP A 402 -7.79 25.80 14.93
C TRP A 402 -8.37 24.45 15.28
N LYS A 403 -7.91 23.81 16.35
CA LYS A 403 -8.39 22.49 16.81
C LYS A 403 -8.59 21.48 15.66
N PRO A 404 -7.55 21.18 14.89
CA PRO A 404 -7.66 20.43 13.64
C PRO A 404 -8.30 19.04 13.79
N ALA A 405 -8.16 18.40 14.94
CA ALA A 405 -8.81 17.12 15.22
C ALA A 405 -10.35 17.26 15.31
N GLU A 406 -10.85 18.39 15.84
CA GLU A 406 -12.31 18.65 15.93
C GLU A 406 -12.90 18.99 14.55
N GLN A 407 -12.11 19.62 13.66
CA GLN A 407 -12.52 19.96 12.30
C GLN A 407 -12.44 18.76 11.35
N ALA A 408 -11.65 17.74 11.66
CA ALA A 408 -11.40 16.61 10.77
C ALA A 408 -12.63 15.71 10.62
N ASP A 409 -12.86 15.20 9.42
CA ASP A 409 -13.79 14.11 9.12
C ASP A 409 -13.25 12.76 9.59
N ALA A 410 -11.92 12.60 9.50
CA ALA A 410 -11.19 11.42 9.95
C ALA A 410 -9.96 11.82 10.78
N VAL A 411 -9.81 11.23 11.96
CA VAL A 411 -8.59 11.36 12.78
C VAL A 411 -7.87 10.03 12.80
N LEU A 412 -6.58 10.07 12.46
CA LEU A 412 -5.69 8.93 12.46
C LEU A 412 -4.70 9.06 13.60
N GLN A 413 -4.87 8.29 14.66
CA GLN A 413 -3.88 8.20 15.73
C GLN A 413 -2.69 7.38 15.22
N ASN A 414 -1.62 8.07 14.82
CA ASN A 414 -0.46 7.51 14.13
C ASN A 414 0.77 7.37 15.03
N LYS A 415 0.59 7.22 16.35
CA LYS A 415 1.67 6.95 17.28
C LYS A 415 2.32 5.60 16.97
N ASP A 416 1.52 4.57 16.77
CA ASP A 416 1.94 3.30 16.18
C ASP A 416 1.66 3.34 14.67
N PHE A 417 2.70 3.59 13.87
CA PHE A 417 2.58 3.64 12.41
C PHE A 417 2.42 2.25 11.76
N LEU A 418 2.56 1.18 12.54
CA LEU A 418 2.26 -0.18 12.08
C LEU A 418 0.75 -0.45 12.16
N HIS A 419 0.09 0.08 13.18
CA HIS A 419 -1.33 -0.12 13.44
C HIS A 419 -2.01 1.21 13.85
N PRO A 420 -2.09 2.20 12.94
CA PRO A 420 -2.74 3.47 13.24
C PRO A 420 -4.23 3.26 13.52
N ALA A 421 -4.76 3.93 14.54
CA ALA A 421 -6.17 3.86 14.88
C ALA A 421 -6.96 4.93 14.12
N LEU A 422 -7.95 4.51 13.32
CA LEU A 422 -8.84 5.39 12.56
C LEU A 422 -10.12 5.68 13.35
N MET A 423 -10.43 6.97 13.51
CA MET A 423 -11.70 7.48 14.03
C MET A 423 -12.38 8.31 12.94
N LEU A 424 -13.57 7.91 12.54
CA LEU A 424 -14.40 8.67 11.60
C LEU A 424 -15.43 9.50 12.39
N LYS A 425 -15.67 10.74 11.95
CA LYS A 425 -16.71 11.58 12.51
C LYS A 425 -18.08 11.08 12.02
N VAL A 426 -18.90 10.64 12.95
CA VAL A 426 -20.28 10.24 12.63
C VAL A 426 -21.09 11.53 12.55
N LYS A 427 -21.77 11.79 11.42
CA LYS A 427 -22.80 12.86 11.35
C LYS A 427 -23.89 12.53 12.36
N THR A 428 -24.11 13.41 13.31
CA THR A 428 -25.33 13.36 14.13
C THR A 428 -26.46 13.97 13.32
N ALA A 429 -27.68 13.45 13.51
CA ALA A 429 -28.88 13.94 12.80
C ALA A 429 -29.23 15.43 13.08
N ALA A 430 -28.31 16.16 13.70
CA ALA A 430 -28.41 17.58 14.04
C ALA A 430 -27.45 18.49 13.26
N ASP A 431 -26.62 17.92 12.39
CA ASP A 431 -25.72 18.62 11.45
C ASP A 431 -26.30 18.45 10.01
#